data_dcbe52b51535486309106d8b77b97d66
#
_entry.id   dcbe52b51535486309106d8b77b97d66
#
_cell.length_a   1.000
_cell.length_b   1.000
_cell.length_c   1.000
_cell.angle_alpha   90.00
_cell.angle_beta   90.00
_cell.angle_gamma   90.00
#
_symmetry.space_group_name_H-M   'P 1'
#
loop_
_entity.id
_entity.type
_entity.pdbx_description
1 polymer ?
#
loop_
_entity_poly.entity_id
_entity_poly.type
_entity_poly.pdbx_seq_one_letter_code
_entity_poly.pdbx_strand_id
1 'polypeptide(L)'
;IFMVYGIVTRTELDMTTDSFLDQSDPAIFALNEYRRQFGSDDSVFLVYRAKDGDVFSRASLTAVQKLTQDLRNWQNLDPADYPDEINGIALDFNELNHIRRIQSLANVRYQENQGDTLLSNRLVPAVLPESDEELAQIKANALAQEDYLLAFYSADARYGAIMIQTDFGAQPVANYVSAVDAAEITLDDSFGDFGGFDSDASFDLEFDESAAIQEVTFEPVNMLGYTNFHIVSKALYDNYTDTFDFFPVGNPPMMEFMMQ
;
A
#
# COMPACT_ATOMS: atom_id res chain seq x y z
N ILE A 1 -8.56 -40.51 16.35
CA ILE A 1 -9.10 -39.20 16.80
C ILE A 1 -7.92 -38.22 17.06
N PHE A 2 -6.88 -38.59 17.83
CA PHE A 2 -5.73 -37.71 18.10
C PHE A 2 -4.94 -37.34 16.84
N MET A 3 -4.81 -38.22 15.86
CA MET A 3 -4.11 -37.97 14.62
C MET A 3 -4.84 -36.96 13.72
N VAL A 4 -6.15 -37.04 13.65
CA VAL A 4 -6.98 -36.07 12.90
C VAL A 4 -6.96 -34.70 13.55
N TYR A 5 -7.03 -34.65 14.88
CA TYR A 5 -6.91 -33.38 15.63
C TYR A 5 -5.56 -32.71 15.40
N GLY A 6 -4.45 -33.47 15.40
CA GLY A 6 -3.11 -32.96 15.12
C GLY A 6 -2.94 -32.40 13.70
N ILE A 7 -3.60 -33.01 12.70
CA ILE A 7 -3.57 -32.52 11.31
C ILE A 7 -4.34 -31.20 11.20
N VAL A 8 -5.55 -31.12 11.76
CA VAL A 8 -6.41 -29.94 11.67
C VAL A 8 -5.84 -28.74 12.44
N THR A 9 -5.10 -28.97 13.55
CA THR A 9 -4.58 -27.88 14.39
C THR A 9 -3.14 -27.45 14.09
N ARG A 10 -2.42 -28.18 13.20
CA ARG A 10 -1.02 -27.90 12.88
C ARG A 10 -0.71 -27.80 11.39
N THR A 11 -1.72 -27.90 10.52
CA THR A 11 -1.51 -27.71 9.09
C THR A 11 -1.69 -26.23 8.78
N GLU A 12 -0.62 -25.49 8.67
CA GLU A 12 -0.60 -24.17 8.08
C GLU A 12 -0.58 -24.37 6.57
N LEU A 13 -1.61 -23.91 5.88
CA LEU A 13 -1.65 -23.89 4.43
C LEU A 13 -0.96 -22.59 3.98
N ASP A 14 0.26 -22.72 3.52
CA ASP A 14 0.94 -21.64 2.80
C ASP A 14 0.42 -21.63 1.35
N MET A 15 -0.37 -20.62 1.01
CA MET A 15 -0.93 -20.40 -0.32
C MET A 15 -0.22 -19.24 -1.05
N THR A 16 0.94 -18.82 -0.57
CA THR A 16 1.75 -17.81 -1.26
C THR A 16 2.28 -18.38 -2.57
N THR A 17 2.56 -17.51 -3.52
CA THR A 17 3.19 -17.89 -4.79
C THR A 17 4.50 -18.63 -4.55
N ASP A 18 5.20 -18.29 -3.48
CA ASP A 18 6.50 -18.86 -3.10
C ASP A 18 6.40 -20.32 -2.70
N SER A 19 5.26 -20.76 -2.13
CA SER A 19 5.04 -22.16 -1.74
C SER A 19 4.96 -23.11 -2.94
N PHE A 20 4.67 -22.59 -4.13
CA PHE A 20 4.61 -23.35 -5.38
C PHE A 20 5.93 -23.37 -6.13
N LEU A 21 6.93 -22.61 -5.70
CA LEU A 21 8.23 -22.51 -6.34
C LEU A 21 9.24 -23.43 -5.64
N ASP A 22 10.16 -24.00 -6.42
CA ASP A 22 11.30 -24.75 -5.86
C ASP A 22 12.24 -23.77 -5.15
N GLN A 23 12.41 -23.93 -3.85
CA GLN A 23 13.23 -23.06 -3.02
C GLN A 23 14.72 -23.06 -3.44
N SER A 24 15.15 -24.04 -4.23
CA SER A 24 16.49 -24.07 -4.82
C SER A 24 16.60 -23.38 -6.18
N ASP A 25 15.51 -22.85 -6.72
CA ASP A 25 15.49 -22.16 -8.00
C ASP A 25 16.22 -20.80 -7.88
N PRO A 26 17.19 -20.50 -8.77
CA PRO A 26 17.83 -19.18 -8.82
C PRO A 26 16.85 -18.00 -8.91
N ALA A 27 15.66 -18.21 -9.44
CA ALA A 27 14.61 -17.18 -9.49
C ALA A 27 14.12 -16.76 -8.09
N ILE A 28 14.13 -17.68 -7.11
CA ILE A 28 13.78 -17.37 -5.72
C ILE A 28 14.81 -16.42 -5.10
N PHE A 29 16.09 -16.65 -5.35
CA PHE A 29 17.15 -15.74 -4.88
C PHE A 29 16.99 -14.35 -5.47
N ALA A 30 16.69 -14.27 -6.77
CA ALA A 30 16.43 -12.98 -7.42
C ALA A 30 15.18 -12.28 -6.86
N LEU A 31 14.12 -13.02 -6.56
CA LEU A 31 12.90 -12.50 -5.93
C LEU A 31 13.17 -11.98 -4.52
N ASN A 32 13.90 -12.76 -3.71
CA ASN A 32 14.27 -12.36 -2.35
C ASN A 32 15.17 -11.13 -2.36
N GLU A 33 16.12 -11.04 -3.31
CA GLU A 33 16.94 -9.85 -3.47
C GLU A 33 16.11 -8.64 -3.90
N TYR A 34 15.14 -8.82 -4.79
CA TYR A 34 14.19 -7.77 -5.15
C TYR A 34 13.40 -7.29 -3.92
N ARG A 35 12.83 -8.23 -3.14
CA ARG A 35 12.08 -7.90 -1.91
C ARG A 35 12.93 -7.17 -0.89
N ARG A 36 14.20 -7.56 -0.76
CA ARG A 36 15.15 -6.89 0.13
C ARG A 36 15.40 -5.43 -0.28
N GLN A 37 15.46 -5.14 -1.57
CA GLN A 37 15.75 -3.80 -2.09
C GLN A 37 14.52 -2.93 -2.22
N PHE A 38 13.40 -3.50 -2.63
CA PHE A 38 12.20 -2.76 -3.03
C PHE A 38 10.98 -3.02 -2.15
N GLY A 39 11.08 -3.95 -1.20
CA GLY A 39 9.96 -4.37 -0.36
C GLY A 39 9.06 -5.40 -1.04
N SER A 40 7.88 -5.60 -0.46
CA SER A 40 6.89 -6.54 -0.98
C SER A 40 6.29 -6.07 -2.31
N ASP A 41 5.97 -7.01 -3.17
CA ASP A 41 5.15 -6.83 -4.36
C ASP A 41 3.63 -6.95 -4.05
N ASP A 42 3.28 -7.32 -2.82
CA ASP A 42 1.88 -7.39 -2.39
C ASP A 42 1.29 -6.00 -2.17
N SER A 43 0.17 -5.77 -2.82
CA SER A 43 -0.60 -4.54 -2.70
C SER A 43 -2.10 -4.83 -2.70
N VAL A 44 -2.84 -4.03 -1.97
CA VAL A 44 -4.30 -3.98 -2.05
C VAL A 44 -4.71 -2.75 -2.86
N PHE A 45 -5.45 -2.97 -3.92
CA PHE A 45 -6.13 -1.91 -4.66
C PHE A 45 -7.55 -1.81 -4.14
N LEU A 46 -7.81 -0.78 -3.36
CA LEU A 46 -9.14 -0.44 -2.93
C LEU A 46 -9.78 0.43 -4.01
N VAL A 47 -10.38 -0.23 -4.99
CA VAL A 47 -11.15 0.44 -6.04
C VAL A 47 -12.46 0.91 -5.44
N TYR A 48 -12.87 2.14 -5.75
CA TYR A 48 -14.15 2.70 -5.31
C TYR A 48 -14.89 3.36 -6.47
N ARG A 49 -16.20 3.30 -6.43
CA ARG A 49 -17.09 4.01 -7.33
C ARG A 49 -17.78 5.14 -6.57
N ALA A 50 -17.64 6.36 -7.06
CA ALA A 50 -18.37 7.50 -6.50
C ALA A 50 -19.87 7.36 -6.75
N LYS A 51 -20.69 7.43 -5.70
CA LYS A 51 -22.16 7.32 -5.81
C LYS A 51 -22.82 8.52 -6.49
N ASP A 52 -22.16 9.68 -6.42
CA ASP A 52 -22.55 10.89 -7.15
C ASP A 52 -22.08 10.88 -8.63
N GLY A 53 -21.29 9.87 -9.00
CA GLY A 53 -20.82 9.65 -10.36
C GLY A 53 -19.54 10.39 -10.74
N ASP A 54 -18.87 11.09 -9.79
CA ASP A 54 -17.62 11.83 -10.05
C ASP A 54 -16.64 11.74 -8.88
N VAL A 55 -15.52 11.04 -9.07
CA VAL A 55 -14.47 10.93 -8.05
C VAL A 55 -13.75 12.25 -7.76
N PHE A 56 -13.94 13.26 -8.61
CA PHE A 56 -13.42 14.62 -8.41
C PHE A 56 -14.43 15.57 -7.79
N SER A 57 -15.64 15.11 -7.45
CA SER A 57 -16.57 15.91 -6.70
C SER A 57 -16.01 16.27 -5.33
N ARG A 58 -16.48 17.38 -4.76
CA ARG A 58 -16.06 17.82 -3.41
C ARG A 58 -16.30 16.73 -2.36
N ALA A 59 -17.46 16.06 -2.42
CA ALA A 59 -17.80 14.99 -1.50
C ALA A 59 -16.83 13.82 -1.63
N SER A 60 -16.55 13.37 -2.85
CA SER A 60 -15.63 12.29 -3.15
C SER A 60 -14.19 12.63 -2.75
N LEU A 61 -13.69 13.82 -3.10
CA LEU A 61 -12.34 14.25 -2.75
C LEU A 61 -12.17 14.37 -1.21
N THR A 62 -13.17 14.91 -0.51
CA THR A 62 -13.14 14.99 0.95
C THR A 62 -13.11 13.61 1.59
N ALA A 63 -13.93 12.69 1.10
CA ALA A 63 -14.01 11.33 1.63
C ALA A 63 -12.71 10.56 1.37
N VAL A 64 -12.13 10.67 0.17
CA VAL A 64 -10.87 9.98 -0.15
C VAL A 64 -9.68 10.55 0.61
N GLN A 65 -9.64 11.88 0.85
CA GLN A 65 -8.62 12.50 1.70
C GLN A 65 -8.69 11.92 3.12
N LYS A 66 -9.90 11.87 3.68
CA LYS A 66 -10.13 11.40 5.04
C LYS A 66 -9.81 9.91 5.18
N LEU A 67 -10.31 9.07 4.27
CA LEU A 67 -10.00 7.63 4.27
C LEU A 67 -8.48 7.37 4.12
N THR A 68 -7.80 8.12 3.24
CA THR A 68 -6.34 8.01 3.08
C THR A 68 -5.62 8.39 4.37
N GLN A 69 -6.11 9.41 5.09
CA GLN A 69 -5.55 9.84 6.36
C GLN A 69 -5.82 8.80 7.47
N ASP A 70 -7.03 8.25 7.56
CA ASP A 70 -7.39 7.23 8.55
C ASP A 70 -6.51 5.98 8.37
N LEU A 71 -6.33 5.52 7.13
CA LEU A 71 -5.44 4.41 6.82
C LEU A 71 -3.96 4.70 7.16
N ARG A 72 -3.48 5.92 6.95
CA ARG A 72 -2.10 6.31 7.28
C ARG A 72 -1.86 6.48 8.77
N ASN A 73 -2.86 6.97 9.49
CA ASN A 73 -2.79 7.29 10.91
C ASN A 73 -3.59 6.31 11.76
N TRP A 74 -3.72 5.08 11.33
CA TRP A 74 -4.53 4.05 11.98
C TRP A 74 -4.20 3.89 13.48
N GLN A 75 -2.96 4.11 13.90
CA GLN A 75 -2.54 4.04 15.30
C GLN A 75 -3.22 5.10 16.20
N ASN A 76 -3.79 6.15 15.60
CA ASN A 76 -4.50 7.22 16.31
C ASN A 76 -6.02 7.06 16.26
N LEU A 77 -6.53 5.98 15.67
CA LEU A 77 -7.96 5.68 15.64
C LEU A 77 -8.40 5.22 17.03
N ASP A 78 -9.63 5.62 17.43
CA ASP A 78 -10.23 5.09 18.65
C ASP A 78 -10.94 3.76 18.32
N PRO A 79 -10.48 2.62 18.87
CA PRO A 79 -11.15 1.34 18.64
C PRO A 79 -12.65 1.35 19.01
N ALA A 80 -13.07 2.22 19.93
CA ALA A 80 -14.47 2.32 20.35
C ALA A 80 -15.41 2.85 19.24
N ASP A 81 -14.87 3.46 18.19
CA ASP A 81 -15.64 3.92 17.03
C ASP A 81 -15.96 2.78 16.04
N TYR A 82 -15.46 1.58 16.29
CA TYR A 82 -15.55 0.42 15.42
C TYR A 82 -16.22 -0.77 16.13
N PRO A 83 -16.78 -1.74 15.40
CA PRO A 83 -17.28 -2.95 16.03
C PRO A 83 -16.15 -3.78 16.67
N ASP A 84 -16.45 -4.51 17.73
CA ASP A 84 -15.46 -5.40 18.36
C ASP A 84 -15.04 -6.57 17.45
N GLU A 85 -15.96 -7.01 16.57
CA GLU A 85 -15.74 -8.12 15.64
C GLU A 85 -16.49 -7.92 14.32
N ILE A 86 -15.96 -8.49 13.24
CA ILE A 86 -16.63 -8.62 11.94
C ILE A 86 -16.56 -10.09 11.52
N ASN A 87 -17.69 -10.67 11.15
CA ASN A 87 -17.81 -12.09 10.74
C ASN A 87 -17.26 -13.09 11.80
N GLY A 88 -17.33 -12.73 13.10
CA GLY A 88 -16.81 -13.56 14.20
C GLY A 88 -15.28 -13.48 14.37
N ILE A 89 -14.62 -12.56 13.68
CA ILE A 89 -13.19 -12.26 13.82
C ILE A 89 -13.04 -10.94 14.57
N ALA A 90 -12.34 -10.97 15.70
CA ALA A 90 -12.06 -9.78 16.49
C ALA A 90 -11.19 -8.80 15.69
N LEU A 91 -11.50 -7.51 15.79
CA LEU A 91 -10.71 -6.47 15.14
C LEU A 91 -9.45 -6.17 15.95
N ASP A 92 -8.29 -6.50 15.39
CA ASP A 92 -7.00 -6.06 15.91
C ASP A 92 -6.37 -5.05 14.94
N PHE A 93 -6.37 -3.77 15.31
CA PHE A 93 -5.80 -2.70 14.47
C PHE A 93 -4.30 -2.85 14.26
N ASN A 94 -3.59 -3.65 15.07
CA ASN A 94 -2.17 -3.94 14.85
C ASN A 94 -1.92 -4.69 13.52
N GLU A 95 -2.92 -5.35 12.96
CA GLU A 95 -2.81 -5.95 11.62
C GLU A 95 -2.54 -4.92 10.52
N LEU A 96 -2.91 -3.64 10.73
CA LEU A 96 -2.59 -2.55 9.81
C LEU A 96 -1.11 -2.13 9.86
N ASN A 97 -0.31 -2.68 10.78
CA ASN A 97 1.14 -2.46 10.80
C ASN A 97 1.85 -3.00 9.55
N HIS A 98 1.17 -3.85 8.79
CA HIS A 98 1.64 -4.29 7.47
C HIS A 98 1.60 -3.19 6.39
N ILE A 99 0.93 -2.07 6.63
CA ILE A 99 0.88 -0.95 5.67
C ILE A 99 2.24 -0.26 5.62
N ARG A 100 2.85 -0.19 4.43
CA ARG A 100 4.10 0.51 4.18
C ARG A 100 3.89 1.81 3.43
N ARG A 101 2.99 1.82 2.47
CA ARG A 101 2.72 3.02 1.67
C ARG A 101 1.26 3.06 1.23
N ILE A 102 0.69 4.25 1.21
CA ILE A 102 -0.66 4.49 0.68
C ILE A 102 -0.57 5.58 -0.37
N GLN A 103 -1.11 5.29 -1.54
CA GLN A 103 -1.23 6.23 -2.65
C GLN A 103 -2.68 6.36 -3.09
N SER A 104 -3.14 7.57 -3.27
CA SER A 104 -4.50 7.89 -3.70
C SER A 104 -4.52 9.25 -4.39
N LEU A 105 -5.67 9.64 -4.92
CA LEU A 105 -5.87 11.01 -5.43
C LEU A 105 -5.48 12.08 -4.41
N ALA A 106 -5.60 11.81 -3.11
CA ALA A 106 -5.33 12.77 -2.05
C ALA A 106 -3.83 13.11 -1.87
N ASN A 107 -2.92 12.23 -2.29
CA ASN A 107 -1.51 12.39 -2.01
C ASN A 107 -0.57 12.18 -3.21
N VAL A 108 -1.09 11.82 -4.38
CA VAL A 108 -0.27 11.75 -5.60
C VAL A 108 0.18 13.14 -6.03
N ARG A 109 1.37 13.20 -6.63
CA ARG A 109 2.00 14.43 -7.09
C ARG A 109 2.23 14.34 -8.59
N TYR A 110 2.02 15.45 -9.27
CA TYR A 110 2.35 15.58 -10.69
C TYR A 110 3.51 16.56 -10.88
N GLN A 111 4.19 16.40 -11.99
CA GLN A 111 5.30 17.26 -12.37
C GLN A 111 4.83 18.25 -13.41
N GLU A 112 5.18 19.52 -13.21
CA GLU A 112 4.88 20.59 -14.14
C GLU A 112 6.17 21.31 -14.51
N ASN A 113 6.38 21.50 -15.81
CA ASN A 113 7.50 22.28 -16.35
C ASN A 113 7.16 23.77 -16.30
N GLN A 114 7.90 24.53 -15.50
CA GLN A 114 7.80 25.98 -15.49
C GLN A 114 9.15 26.60 -15.96
N GLY A 115 9.31 26.72 -17.27
CA GLY A 115 10.58 27.15 -17.88
C GLY A 115 11.66 26.06 -17.71
N ASP A 116 12.76 26.41 -17.03
CA ASP A 116 13.86 25.48 -16.74
C ASP A 116 13.71 24.74 -15.40
N THR A 117 12.57 24.93 -14.70
CA THR A 117 12.33 24.34 -13.38
C THR A 117 11.24 23.30 -13.46
N LEU A 118 11.50 22.11 -12.89
CA LEU A 118 10.51 21.06 -12.71
C LEU A 118 9.85 21.23 -11.33
N LEU A 119 8.57 21.55 -11.31
CA LEU A 119 7.79 21.68 -10.10
C LEU A 119 7.03 20.37 -9.81
N SER A 120 7.09 19.90 -8.56
CA SER A 120 6.32 18.76 -8.10
C SER A 120 5.18 19.25 -7.22
N ASN A 121 3.96 19.22 -7.75
CA ASN A 121 2.75 19.68 -7.08
C ASN A 121 1.85 18.52 -6.68
N ARG A 122 1.09 18.67 -5.58
CA ARG A 122 0.01 17.72 -5.28
C ARG A 122 -1.10 17.85 -6.32
N LEU A 123 -1.62 16.71 -6.78
CA LEU A 123 -2.74 16.71 -7.72
C LEU A 123 -4.00 17.30 -7.07
N VAL A 124 -4.29 16.89 -5.85
CA VAL A 124 -5.36 17.43 -5.03
C VAL A 124 -4.73 18.19 -3.86
N PRO A 125 -4.99 19.48 -3.69
CA PRO A 125 -4.44 20.26 -2.57
C PRO A 125 -4.96 19.72 -1.23
N ALA A 126 -4.15 19.90 -0.16
CA ALA A 126 -4.52 19.42 1.18
C ALA A 126 -5.82 20.06 1.69
N VAL A 127 -6.04 21.33 1.35
CA VAL A 127 -7.29 22.03 1.60
C VAL A 127 -8.00 22.18 0.27
N LEU A 128 -9.19 21.60 0.15
CA LEU A 128 -9.97 21.68 -1.08
C LEU A 128 -10.43 23.11 -1.31
N PRO A 129 -10.38 23.59 -2.55
CA PRO A 129 -10.88 24.92 -2.88
C PRO A 129 -12.39 25.02 -2.68
N GLU A 130 -12.87 26.21 -2.39
CA GLU A 130 -14.33 26.43 -2.18
C GLU A 130 -15.09 26.58 -3.50
N SER A 131 -14.40 26.97 -4.60
CA SER A 131 -15.06 27.19 -5.88
C SER A 131 -15.16 25.91 -6.72
N ASP A 132 -16.22 25.79 -7.48
CA ASP A 132 -16.42 24.65 -8.39
C ASP A 132 -15.50 24.76 -9.62
N GLU A 133 -15.11 25.98 -10.00
CA GLU A 133 -14.16 26.23 -11.10
C GLU A 133 -12.78 25.67 -10.76
N GLU A 134 -12.31 25.86 -9.53
CA GLU A 134 -11.03 25.30 -9.09
C GLU A 134 -11.08 23.77 -8.95
N LEU A 135 -12.22 23.21 -8.53
CA LEU A 135 -12.41 21.75 -8.55
C LEU A 135 -12.39 21.20 -9.97
N ALA A 136 -13.03 21.88 -10.91
CA ALA A 136 -12.98 21.51 -12.33
C ALA A 136 -11.55 21.58 -12.88
N GLN A 137 -10.74 22.57 -12.42
CA GLN A 137 -9.33 22.66 -12.81
C GLN A 137 -8.51 21.49 -12.26
N ILE A 138 -8.75 21.05 -11.01
CA ILE A 138 -8.11 19.85 -10.44
C ILE A 138 -8.42 18.64 -11.31
N LYS A 139 -9.69 18.44 -11.66
CA LYS A 139 -10.11 17.35 -12.55
C LYS A 139 -9.44 17.45 -13.93
N ALA A 140 -9.39 18.64 -14.54
CA ALA A 140 -8.74 18.82 -15.84
C ALA A 140 -7.24 18.51 -15.76
N ASN A 141 -6.55 18.97 -14.71
CA ASN A 141 -5.13 18.66 -14.48
C ASN A 141 -4.92 17.15 -14.30
N ALA A 142 -5.80 16.50 -13.55
CA ALA A 142 -5.75 15.06 -13.36
C ALA A 142 -5.88 14.32 -14.69
N LEU A 143 -6.92 14.60 -15.45
CA LEU A 143 -7.17 13.92 -16.73
C LEU A 143 -6.10 14.18 -17.80
N ALA A 144 -5.26 15.21 -17.62
CA ALA A 144 -4.10 15.46 -18.46
C ALA A 144 -2.86 14.60 -18.06
N GLN A 145 -2.90 13.92 -16.91
CA GLN A 145 -1.80 13.05 -16.45
C GLN A 145 -2.05 11.61 -16.91
N GLU A 146 -1.45 11.21 -18.03
CA GLU A 146 -1.62 9.86 -18.58
C GLU A 146 -1.16 8.76 -17.63
N ASP A 147 -0.11 9.00 -16.85
CA ASP A 147 0.46 8.03 -15.89
C ASP A 147 -0.50 7.66 -14.75
N TYR A 148 -1.47 8.50 -14.46
CA TYR A 148 -2.43 8.29 -13.36
C TYR A 148 -3.76 7.73 -13.82
N LEU A 149 -4.01 7.80 -15.12
CA LEU A 149 -5.19 7.21 -15.72
C LEU A 149 -5.16 5.69 -15.55
N LEU A 150 -6.24 5.12 -15.06
CA LEU A 150 -6.41 3.71 -14.69
C LEU A 150 -5.60 3.24 -13.47
N ALA A 151 -4.65 4.03 -12.98
CA ALA A 151 -3.98 3.75 -11.71
C ALA A 151 -4.77 4.30 -10.52
N PHE A 152 -5.26 5.54 -10.61
CA PHE A 152 -5.97 6.22 -9.52
C PHE A 152 -7.38 6.65 -9.87
N TYR A 153 -7.74 6.71 -11.15
CA TYR A 153 -9.10 7.04 -11.61
C TYR A 153 -9.35 6.50 -13.02
N SER A 154 -10.63 6.27 -13.33
CA SER A 154 -11.08 5.87 -14.65
C SER A 154 -11.22 7.08 -15.61
N ALA A 155 -11.19 6.83 -16.92
CA ALA A 155 -11.30 7.87 -17.93
C ALA A 155 -12.63 8.65 -17.85
N ASP A 156 -13.69 8.00 -17.39
CA ASP A 156 -15.01 8.61 -17.16
C ASP A 156 -15.13 9.26 -15.76
N ALA A 157 -14.07 9.25 -14.96
CA ALA A 157 -14.00 9.80 -13.61
C ALA A 157 -15.04 9.22 -12.63
N ARG A 158 -15.60 8.04 -12.90
CA ARG A 158 -16.59 7.38 -12.03
C ARG A 158 -15.97 6.49 -10.98
N TYR A 159 -14.81 5.93 -11.27
CA TYR A 159 -14.06 5.04 -10.40
C TYR A 159 -12.76 5.69 -9.98
N GLY A 160 -12.37 5.46 -8.74
CA GLY A 160 -11.06 5.80 -8.22
C GLY A 160 -10.41 4.59 -7.56
N ALA A 161 -9.14 4.73 -7.19
CA ALA A 161 -8.42 3.70 -6.47
C ALA A 161 -7.52 4.29 -5.38
N ILE A 162 -7.42 3.56 -4.26
CA ILE A 162 -6.41 3.75 -3.24
C ILE A 162 -5.51 2.51 -3.30
N MET A 163 -4.24 2.71 -3.54
CA MET A 163 -3.24 1.64 -3.52
C MET A 163 -2.63 1.58 -2.13
N ILE A 164 -2.74 0.42 -1.49
CA ILE A 164 -2.17 0.13 -0.18
C ILE A 164 -1.07 -0.90 -0.40
N GLN A 165 0.17 -0.46 -0.36
CA GLN A 165 1.34 -1.33 -0.42
C GLN A 165 1.59 -1.91 0.97
N THR A 166 1.77 -3.22 1.04
CA THR A 166 2.02 -3.95 2.29
C THR A 166 3.43 -4.54 2.30
N ASP A 167 3.85 -5.09 3.43
CA ASP A 167 5.11 -5.82 3.57
C ASP A 167 4.92 -7.33 3.66
N PHE A 168 3.76 -7.83 3.33
CA PHE A 168 3.52 -9.27 3.30
C PHE A 168 4.53 -9.97 2.39
N GLY A 169 5.16 -11.04 2.89
CA GLY A 169 6.20 -11.77 2.17
C GLY A 169 7.54 -11.05 2.01
N ALA A 170 7.71 -9.86 2.61
CA ALA A 170 8.99 -9.13 2.62
C ALA A 170 9.47 -8.79 4.04
N GLN A 171 8.89 -9.41 5.07
CA GLN A 171 9.39 -9.31 6.44
C GLN A 171 10.54 -10.30 6.64
N PRO A 172 11.77 -9.83 6.94
CA PRO A 172 12.88 -10.74 7.20
C PRO A 172 12.64 -11.52 8.50
N VAL A 173 13.01 -12.80 8.50
CA VAL A 173 12.96 -13.63 9.72
C VAL A 173 13.77 -13.00 10.84
N ALA A 174 13.29 -13.08 12.09
CA ALA A 174 13.67 -12.31 13.28
C ALA A 174 15.16 -12.29 13.69
N ASN A 175 16.06 -12.95 12.97
CA ASN A 175 17.51 -12.94 13.22
C ASN A 175 18.30 -12.16 12.15
N TYR A 176 17.62 -11.52 11.21
CA TYR A 176 18.26 -10.72 10.19
C TYR A 176 18.44 -9.28 10.68
N VAL A 177 19.68 -8.88 10.90
CA VAL A 177 20.04 -7.47 11.11
C VAL A 177 20.39 -6.89 9.75
N SER A 178 19.47 -6.16 9.14
CA SER A 178 19.71 -5.43 7.90
C SER A 178 20.85 -4.42 8.10
N ALA A 179 21.80 -4.37 7.19
CA ALA A 179 22.80 -3.29 7.19
C ALA A 179 22.15 -1.90 6.98
N VAL A 180 20.89 -1.87 6.54
CA VAL A 180 20.09 -0.65 6.34
C VAL A 180 19.43 -0.20 7.64
N ASP A 181 19.11 -1.11 8.58
CA ASP A 181 18.58 -0.77 9.89
C ASP A 181 19.63 -0.08 10.80
N ALA A 182 20.91 -0.15 10.42
CA ALA A 182 21.98 0.60 11.09
C ALA A 182 22.06 2.08 10.63
N ALA A 183 21.44 2.42 9.52
CA ALA A 183 21.23 3.79 9.08
C ALA A 183 19.75 4.10 9.33
N GLU A 184 19.48 4.83 10.40
CA GLU A 184 18.17 5.39 10.73
C GLU A 184 17.64 6.20 9.53
N ILE A 185 17.01 5.52 8.57
CA ILE A 185 16.27 6.20 7.52
C ILE A 185 14.99 6.68 8.18
N THR A 186 15.08 7.83 8.82
CA THR A 186 13.90 8.64 9.08
C THR A 186 13.27 8.89 7.70
N LEU A 187 12.16 8.21 7.42
CA LEU A 187 11.27 8.56 6.33
C LEU A 187 10.65 9.92 6.69
N ASP A 188 11.48 10.95 6.63
CA ASP A 188 11.00 12.32 6.59
C ASP A 188 10.23 12.50 5.28
N ASP A 189 9.07 13.12 5.37
CA ASP A 189 8.16 13.49 4.26
C ASP A 189 8.83 14.42 3.21
N SER A 190 10.13 14.65 3.30
CA SER A 190 10.94 15.46 2.40
C SER A 190 11.48 14.67 1.19
N PHE A 191 10.64 13.90 0.51
CA PHE A 191 10.94 13.55 -0.89
C PHE A 191 10.72 14.79 -1.78
N GLY A 192 11.27 15.93 -1.34
CA GLY A 192 11.01 17.24 -1.90
C GLY A 192 12.25 18.02 -2.35
N ASP A 193 13.44 17.46 -2.19
CA ASP A 193 14.64 18.18 -2.69
C ASP A 193 15.58 17.27 -3.48
N PHE A 194 15.19 16.94 -4.71
CA PHE A 194 16.12 16.50 -5.74
C PHE A 194 16.76 17.71 -6.41
N GLY A 195 17.32 18.61 -5.59
CA GLY A 195 18.10 19.74 -6.03
C GLY A 195 19.60 19.42 -5.94
N GLY A 196 20.21 19.16 -7.08
CA GLY A 196 21.65 19.13 -7.22
C GLY A 196 22.24 17.77 -7.57
N PHE A 197 22.06 17.37 -8.82
CA PHE A 197 23.00 16.43 -9.44
C PHE A 197 24.30 17.17 -9.67
N ASP A 198 25.19 17.15 -8.67
CA ASP A 198 26.56 17.60 -8.87
C ASP A 198 27.30 16.49 -9.64
N SER A 199 27.60 16.73 -10.91
CA SER A 199 28.13 15.79 -11.88
C SER A 199 29.58 15.36 -11.62
N ASP A 200 30.19 15.76 -10.49
CA ASP A 200 31.58 15.49 -10.15
C ASP A 200 31.78 14.54 -8.95
N ALA A 201 30.71 13.96 -8.38
CA ALA A 201 30.86 12.90 -7.43
C ALA A 201 31.00 11.56 -8.18
N SER A 202 32.23 11.14 -8.43
CA SER A 202 32.51 9.74 -8.77
C SER A 202 32.06 8.87 -7.58
N PHE A 203 30.91 8.24 -7.71
CA PHE A 203 30.43 7.26 -6.76
C PHE A 203 31.18 5.95 -7.05
N ASP A 204 32.40 5.83 -6.51
CA ASP A 204 33.13 4.56 -6.47
C ASP A 204 32.44 3.69 -5.42
N LEU A 205 31.43 2.95 -5.85
CA LEU A 205 30.94 1.81 -5.10
C LEU A 205 32.01 0.71 -5.19
N GLU A 206 32.94 0.69 -4.24
CA GLU A 206 33.70 -0.54 -3.97
C GLU A 206 32.70 -1.62 -3.52
N PHE A 207 32.24 -2.41 -4.47
CA PHE A 207 31.55 -3.66 -4.15
C PHE A 207 32.58 -4.59 -3.52
N ASP A 208 32.52 -4.73 -2.20
CA ASP A 208 33.25 -5.78 -1.50
C ASP A 208 32.62 -7.13 -1.87
N GLU A 209 33.12 -7.76 -2.92
CA GLU A 209 32.71 -9.11 -3.35
C GLU A 209 32.95 -10.17 -2.26
N SER A 210 33.64 -9.83 -1.18
CA SER A 210 33.94 -10.74 -0.06
C SER A 210 32.89 -10.66 1.05
N ALA A 211 32.00 -9.69 1.06
CA ALA A 211 30.84 -9.70 1.96
C ALA A 211 29.96 -10.88 1.53
N ALA A 212 30.08 -12.00 2.27
CA ALA A 212 29.21 -13.15 2.07
C ALA A 212 27.77 -12.63 2.00
N ILE A 213 27.11 -12.76 0.84
CA ILE A 213 25.71 -12.39 0.66
C ILE A 213 24.95 -13.21 1.71
N GLN A 214 24.56 -12.55 2.80
CA GLN A 214 23.80 -13.20 3.84
C GLN A 214 22.43 -13.48 3.24
N GLU A 215 22.15 -14.75 3.03
CA GLU A 215 20.89 -15.21 2.44
C GLU A 215 19.75 -14.73 3.35
N VAL A 216 18.95 -13.80 2.84
CA VAL A 216 17.79 -13.26 3.57
C VAL A 216 16.63 -14.21 3.33
N THR A 217 16.14 -14.81 4.40
CA THR A 217 14.88 -15.54 4.39
C THR A 217 13.76 -14.63 4.91
N PHE A 218 12.63 -14.65 4.22
CA PHE A 218 11.46 -13.88 4.60
C PHE A 218 10.44 -14.78 5.31
N GLU A 219 9.64 -14.15 6.20
CA GLU A 219 8.56 -14.86 6.87
C GLU A 219 7.47 -15.22 5.87
N PRO A 220 7.02 -16.49 5.84
CA PRO A 220 5.92 -16.88 4.97
C PRO A 220 4.63 -16.19 5.41
N VAL A 221 3.86 -15.71 4.44
CA VAL A 221 2.55 -15.11 4.72
C VAL A 221 1.52 -16.22 4.88
N ASN A 222 0.76 -16.20 5.97
CA ASN A 222 -0.35 -17.12 6.15
C ASN A 222 -1.69 -16.49 5.72
N MET A 223 -2.67 -17.36 5.39
CA MET A 223 -4.01 -16.92 4.98
C MET A 223 -4.70 -16.08 6.05
N LEU A 224 -4.47 -16.39 7.32
CA LEU A 224 -5.12 -15.70 8.44
C LEU A 224 -4.62 -14.26 8.54
N GLY A 225 -3.32 -14.02 8.34
CA GLY A 225 -2.75 -12.66 8.32
C GLY A 225 -3.38 -11.80 7.22
N TYR A 226 -3.51 -12.34 6.01
CA TYR A 226 -4.20 -11.64 4.92
C TYR A 226 -5.67 -11.34 5.26
N THR A 227 -6.38 -12.34 5.80
CA THR A 227 -7.79 -12.19 6.15
C THR A 227 -8.00 -11.16 7.24
N ASN A 228 -7.22 -11.21 8.32
CA ASN A 228 -7.29 -10.25 9.42
C ASN A 228 -7.01 -8.83 8.93
N PHE A 229 -5.92 -8.65 8.18
CA PHE A 229 -5.59 -7.36 7.58
C PHE A 229 -6.74 -6.79 6.74
N HIS A 230 -7.37 -7.65 5.90
CA HIS A 230 -8.47 -7.19 5.07
C HIS A 230 -9.69 -6.81 5.89
N ILE A 231 -10.07 -7.62 6.89
CA ILE A 231 -11.21 -7.35 7.76
C ILE A 231 -11.04 -6.03 8.51
N VAL A 232 -9.85 -5.76 9.04
CA VAL A 232 -9.57 -4.49 9.73
C VAL A 232 -9.57 -3.33 8.73
N SER A 233 -8.94 -3.48 7.57
CA SER A 233 -9.00 -2.47 6.51
C SER A 233 -10.44 -2.19 6.09
N LYS A 234 -11.27 -3.24 6.01
CA LYS A 234 -12.69 -3.14 5.68
C LYS A 234 -13.45 -2.32 6.71
N ALA A 235 -13.21 -2.53 8.00
CA ALA A 235 -13.82 -1.73 9.04
C ALA A 235 -13.59 -0.22 8.85
N LEU A 236 -12.40 0.18 8.35
CA LEU A 236 -12.09 1.58 8.09
C LEU A 236 -12.85 2.12 6.88
N TYR A 237 -12.78 1.43 5.73
CA TYR A 237 -13.41 1.98 4.53
C TYR A 237 -14.94 1.83 4.52
N ASP A 238 -15.53 0.93 5.31
CA ASP A 238 -16.99 0.81 5.47
C ASP A 238 -17.62 2.09 6.03
N ASN A 239 -16.89 2.90 6.78
CA ASN A 239 -17.34 4.21 7.24
C ASN A 239 -17.59 5.22 6.10
N TYR A 240 -17.18 4.90 4.89
CA TYR A 240 -17.31 5.75 3.70
C TYR A 240 -18.29 5.19 2.67
N THR A 241 -19.06 4.15 3.04
CA THR A 241 -20.05 3.52 2.16
C THR A 241 -21.23 4.43 1.80
N ASP A 242 -21.46 5.53 2.51
CA ASP A 242 -22.43 6.53 2.09
C ASP A 242 -22.00 7.28 0.82
N THR A 243 -20.69 7.45 0.61
CA THR A 243 -20.11 8.15 -0.54
C THR A 243 -19.67 7.22 -1.65
N PHE A 244 -19.18 6.01 -1.30
CA PHE A 244 -18.57 5.08 -2.24
C PHE A 244 -19.16 3.68 -2.17
N ASP A 245 -19.12 2.98 -3.31
CA ASP A 245 -19.15 1.52 -3.35
C ASP A 245 -17.71 1.02 -3.53
N PHE A 246 -17.28 0.08 -2.70
CA PHE A 246 -15.91 -0.42 -2.69
C PHE A 246 -15.77 -1.79 -3.34
N PHE A 247 -14.66 -1.98 -4.06
CA PHE A 247 -14.29 -3.21 -4.76
C PHE A 247 -12.81 -3.51 -4.47
N PRO A 248 -12.48 -4.11 -3.32
CA PRO A 248 -11.10 -4.39 -2.97
C PRO A 248 -10.54 -5.52 -3.85
N VAL A 249 -9.30 -5.36 -4.31
CA VAL A 249 -8.58 -6.30 -5.18
C VAL A 249 -7.18 -6.52 -4.60
N GLY A 250 -6.71 -7.76 -4.63
CA GLY A 250 -5.41 -8.18 -4.11
C GLY A 250 -5.48 -9.46 -3.30
N ASN A 251 -4.34 -9.94 -2.79
CA ASN A 251 -4.30 -11.19 -2.02
C ASN A 251 -5.14 -11.13 -0.73
N PRO A 252 -5.06 -10.08 0.11
CA PRO A 252 -5.87 -10.03 1.34
C PRO A 252 -7.38 -10.17 1.12
N PRO A 253 -8.05 -9.40 0.25
CA PRO A 253 -9.48 -9.59 0.00
C PRO A 253 -9.82 -10.93 -0.66
N MET A 254 -8.92 -11.46 -1.50
CA MET A 254 -9.13 -12.78 -2.11
C MET A 254 -9.10 -13.89 -1.06
N MET A 255 -8.20 -13.83 -0.07
CA MET A 255 -8.11 -14.83 0.99
C MET A 255 -9.33 -14.79 1.92
N GLU A 256 -9.85 -13.62 2.28
CA GLU A 256 -11.12 -13.55 3.03
C GLU A 256 -12.24 -14.24 2.27
N PHE A 257 -12.38 -13.97 0.97
CA PHE A 257 -13.42 -14.61 0.14
C PHE A 257 -13.29 -16.14 0.09
N MET A 258 -12.07 -16.67 0.10
CA MET A 258 -11.83 -18.12 0.09
C MET A 258 -12.10 -18.79 1.43
N MET A 259 -12.13 -18.04 2.54
CA MET A 259 -12.38 -18.56 3.89
C MET A 259 -13.85 -18.50 4.32
N GLN A 260 -14.73 -17.85 3.55
CA GLN A 260 -16.17 -17.80 3.77
C GLN A 260 -16.86 -19.06 3.23
#